data_2d3450876e93b938ff4fdb1e35dfdcab
#
_entry.id   2d3450876e93b938ff4fdb1e35dfdcab
#
_cell.length_a   1.000
_cell.length_b   1.000
_cell.length_c   1.000
_cell.angle_alpha   90.00
_cell.angle_beta   90.00
_cell.angle_gamma   90.00
#
_symmetry.space_group_name_H-M   'P 1'
#
loop_
_entity.id
_entity.type
_entity.pdbx_description
1 polymer ?
#
loop_
_entity_poly.entity_id
_entity_poly.type
_entity_poly.pdbx_seq_one_letter_code
_entity_poly.pdbx_strand_id
1 'polypeptide(L)'
;MAINNAQAAIRNAFIELYKTRSIDKITIEMICKKSYLSRSTFYKNYRNIDAVAAELENEVRQEMIRINNDYNYQNIFDIDSNCPSPNFVEMFRCVLRYKDFLTGAFSDHGNPSFYFRSKVLTSEFLKSHILSHYTTVKHIDLICDICSDYIINSCKMIIKYENDLSPKGLAIEVKKQVVDFVTNEELYLMGDENKDES
;
A
#
# COMPACT_ATOMS: atom_id res chain seq x y z
N MET A 1 -20.21 7.75 5.57
CA MET A 1 -21.40 8.15 4.76
C MET A 1 -21.80 7.00 3.87
N ALA A 2 -23.09 6.69 3.75
CA ALA A 2 -23.54 5.66 2.81
C ALA A 2 -23.34 6.16 1.37
N ILE A 3 -22.66 5.35 0.53
CA ILE A 3 -22.45 5.66 -0.89
C ILE A 3 -23.81 5.52 -1.60
N ASN A 4 -24.24 6.55 -2.30
CA ASN A 4 -25.47 6.47 -3.09
C ASN A 4 -25.24 5.69 -4.40
N ASN A 5 -26.31 5.19 -5.03
CA ASN A 5 -26.21 4.38 -6.23
C ASN A 5 -25.46 5.07 -7.38
N ALA A 6 -25.57 6.39 -7.50
CA ALA A 6 -24.87 7.14 -8.54
C ALA A 6 -23.37 7.26 -8.26
N GLN A 7 -22.98 7.48 -7.01
CA GLN A 7 -21.56 7.47 -6.60
C GLN A 7 -20.93 6.12 -6.89
N ALA A 8 -21.58 5.02 -6.47
CA ALA A 8 -21.07 3.66 -6.73
C ALA A 8 -20.88 3.40 -8.23
N ALA A 9 -21.87 3.79 -9.08
CA ALA A 9 -21.77 3.62 -10.52
C ALA A 9 -20.61 4.44 -11.14
N ILE A 10 -20.41 5.69 -10.70
CA ILE A 10 -19.29 6.55 -11.14
C ILE A 10 -17.95 5.94 -10.74
N ARG A 11 -17.81 5.49 -9.50
CA ARG A 11 -16.58 4.87 -8.98
C ARG A 11 -16.23 3.59 -9.74
N ASN A 12 -17.19 2.70 -9.94
CA ASN A 12 -16.98 1.46 -10.70
C ASN A 12 -16.55 1.76 -12.14
N ALA A 13 -17.21 2.73 -12.80
CA ALA A 13 -16.85 3.14 -14.16
C ALA A 13 -15.42 3.73 -14.20
N PHE A 14 -15.03 4.55 -13.22
CA PHE A 14 -13.68 5.08 -13.09
C PHE A 14 -12.67 3.95 -12.91
N ILE A 15 -12.88 3.05 -11.95
CA ILE A 15 -11.98 1.92 -11.66
C ILE A 15 -11.72 1.09 -12.93
N GLU A 16 -12.77 0.74 -13.67
CA GLU A 16 -12.66 -0.04 -14.88
C GLU A 16 -11.86 0.68 -16.00
N LEU A 17 -11.95 2.00 -16.07
CA LEU A 17 -11.15 2.79 -17.01
C LEU A 17 -9.71 2.93 -16.55
N TYR A 18 -9.49 3.09 -15.24
CA TYR A 18 -8.20 3.30 -14.64
C TYR A 18 -7.29 2.06 -14.70
N LYS A 19 -7.86 0.86 -14.79
CA LYS A 19 -7.09 -0.38 -15.02
C LYS A 19 -6.23 -0.34 -16.29
N THR A 20 -6.62 0.45 -17.29
CA THR A 20 -5.98 0.44 -18.62
C THR A 20 -5.56 1.82 -19.13
N ARG A 21 -5.79 2.88 -18.37
CA ARG A 21 -5.53 4.26 -18.78
C ARG A 21 -5.04 5.11 -17.62
N SER A 22 -4.15 6.03 -17.90
CA SER A 22 -3.78 7.07 -16.94
C SER A 22 -4.95 8.04 -16.69
N ILE A 23 -4.95 8.66 -15.52
CA ILE A 23 -6.05 9.51 -15.06
C ILE A 23 -6.29 10.70 -16.01
N ASP A 24 -5.25 11.26 -16.59
CA ASP A 24 -5.28 12.37 -17.56
C ASP A 24 -5.98 12.00 -18.88
N LYS A 25 -6.04 10.70 -19.21
CA LYS A 25 -6.73 10.16 -20.39
C LYS A 25 -8.17 9.72 -20.12
N ILE A 26 -8.62 9.74 -18.87
CA ILE A 26 -9.99 9.44 -18.50
C ILE A 26 -10.81 10.73 -18.58
N THR A 27 -11.95 10.70 -19.26
CA THR A 27 -12.85 11.85 -19.37
C THR A 27 -14.18 11.60 -18.64
N ILE A 28 -14.83 12.68 -18.20
CA ILE A 28 -16.16 12.59 -17.58
C ILE A 28 -17.17 11.93 -18.55
N GLU A 29 -17.02 12.18 -19.84
CA GLU A 29 -17.87 11.54 -20.86
C GLU A 29 -17.71 10.02 -20.87
N MET A 30 -16.45 9.52 -20.78
CA MET A 30 -16.18 8.08 -20.70
C MET A 30 -16.80 7.45 -19.45
N ILE A 31 -16.70 8.14 -18.31
CA ILE A 31 -17.31 7.69 -17.05
C ILE A 31 -18.83 7.68 -17.19
N CYS A 32 -19.44 8.76 -17.69
CA CYS A 32 -20.89 8.87 -17.88
C CYS A 32 -21.43 7.79 -18.83
N LYS A 33 -20.73 7.55 -19.97
CA LYS A 33 -21.09 6.49 -20.91
C LYS A 33 -21.04 5.10 -20.25
N LYS A 34 -19.98 4.84 -19.47
CA LYS A 34 -19.79 3.52 -18.83
C LYS A 34 -20.73 3.29 -17.65
N SER A 35 -21.07 4.35 -16.91
CA SER A 35 -21.98 4.30 -15.76
C SER A 35 -23.46 4.47 -16.13
N TYR A 36 -23.77 4.76 -17.40
CA TYR A 36 -25.12 5.11 -17.88
C TYR A 36 -25.73 6.32 -17.14
N LEU A 37 -24.90 7.27 -16.71
CA LEU A 37 -25.32 8.47 -16.00
C LEU A 37 -25.10 9.73 -16.84
N SER A 38 -25.89 10.78 -16.56
CA SER A 38 -25.70 12.08 -17.20
C SER A 38 -24.51 12.85 -16.62
N ARG A 39 -23.93 13.79 -17.37
CA ARG A 39 -22.92 14.73 -16.86
C ARG A 39 -23.44 15.52 -15.64
N SER A 40 -24.71 15.92 -15.65
CA SER A 40 -25.33 16.61 -14.51
C SER A 40 -25.31 15.73 -13.26
N THR A 41 -25.58 14.42 -13.39
CA THR A 41 -25.52 13.47 -12.29
C THR A 41 -24.07 13.31 -11.80
N PHE A 42 -23.09 13.28 -12.71
CA PHE A 42 -21.68 13.24 -12.32
C PHE A 42 -21.32 14.46 -11.45
N TYR A 43 -21.61 15.69 -11.94
CA TYR A 43 -21.27 16.93 -11.22
C TYR A 43 -22.03 17.15 -9.91
N LYS A 44 -23.14 16.48 -9.70
CA LYS A 44 -23.83 16.46 -8.40
C LYS A 44 -23.08 15.64 -7.35
N ASN A 45 -22.22 14.69 -7.76
CA ASN A 45 -21.50 13.80 -6.86
C ASN A 45 -20.01 14.14 -6.76
N TYR A 46 -19.38 14.54 -7.87
CA TYR A 46 -17.94 14.83 -7.93
C TYR A 46 -17.67 16.07 -8.76
N ARG A 47 -16.77 16.94 -8.29
CA ARG A 47 -16.38 18.15 -9.01
C ARG A 47 -15.54 17.86 -10.28
N ASN A 48 -14.75 16.79 -10.27
CA ASN A 48 -13.88 16.35 -11.35
C ASN A 48 -13.46 14.89 -11.13
N ILE A 49 -12.67 14.33 -12.04
CA ILE A 49 -12.18 12.96 -12.00
C ILE A 49 -11.19 12.74 -10.85
N ASP A 50 -10.34 13.74 -10.59
CA ASP A 50 -9.38 13.67 -9.48
C ASP A 50 -10.08 13.50 -8.13
N ALA A 51 -11.28 14.08 -7.97
CA ALA A 51 -12.08 13.90 -6.75
C ALA A 51 -12.55 12.44 -6.57
N VAL A 52 -12.83 11.73 -7.67
CA VAL A 52 -13.16 10.29 -7.62
C VAL A 52 -11.94 9.47 -7.21
N ALA A 53 -10.79 9.74 -7.83
CA ALA A 53 -9.55 9.07 -7.50
C ALA A 53 -9.13 9.32 -6.05
N ALA A 54 -9.18 10.58 -5.61
CA ALA A 54 -8.80 10.98 -4.25
C ALA A 54 -9.69 10.33 -3.17
N GLU A 55 -10.98 10.14 -3.44
CA GLU A 55 -11.88 9.42 -2.53
C GLU A 55 -11.46 7.95 -2.38
N LEU A 56 -11.19 7.26 -3.49
CA LEU A 56 -10.73 5.87 -3.49
C LEU A 56 -9.35 5.70 -2.81
N GLU A 57 -8.41 6.58 -3.14
CA GLU A 57 -7.10 6.63 -2.47
C GLU A 57 -7.23 6.82 -0.96
N ASN A 58 -8.13 7.73 -0.54
CA ASN A 58 -8.36 8.02 0.87
C ASN A 58 -9.00 6.83 1.59
N GLU A 59 -9.93 6.10 0.96
CA GLU A 59 -10.51 4.89 1.55
C GLU A 59 -9.46 3.83 1.83
N VAL A 60 -8.61 3.52 0.84
CA VAL A 60 -7.50 2.57 1.03
C VAL A 60 -6.59 3.03 2.16
N ARG A 61 -6.22 4.31 2.17
CA ARG A 61 -5.35 4.89 3.20
C ARG A 61 -5.95 4.79 4.60
N GLN A 62 -7.24 5.14 4.75
CA GLN A 62 -7.91 5.07 6.06
C GLN A 62 -8.02 3.63 6.56
N GLU A 63 -8.27 2.68 5.66
CA GLU A 63 -8.33 1.27 6.03
C GLU A 63 -6.95 0.74 6.46
N MET A 64 -5.86 1.16 5.78
CA MET A 64 -4.49 0.83 6.19
C MET A 64 -4.15 1.42 7.57
N ILE A 65 -4.51 2.68 7.82
CA ILE A 65 -4.32 3.30 9.13
C ILE A 65 -5.12 2.54 10.21
N ARG A 66 -6.36 2.16 9.91
CA ARG A 66 -7.19 1.37 10.83
C ARG A 66 -6.55 0.02 11.17
N ILE A 67 -6.12 -0.72 10.14
CA ILE A 67 -5.41 -2.00 10.32
C ILE A 67 -4.18 -1.79 11.20
N ASN A 68 -3.43 -0.74 10.91
CA ASN A 68 -2.26 -0.40 11.67
C ASN A 68 -2.57 -0.10 13.15
N ASN A 69 -3.66 0.51 13.48
CA ASN A 69 -4.06 0.83 14.86
C ASN A 69 -4.69 -0.37 15.59
N ASP A 70 -5.48 -1.20 14.90
CA ASP A 70 -6.22 -2.31 15.49
C ASP A 70 -5.31 -3.48 15.88
N TYR A 71 -4.31 -3.74 15.05
CA TYR A 71 -3.35 -4.83 15.29
C TYR A 71 -2.09 -4.32 16.01
N ASN A 72 -2.29 -3.75 17.19
CA ASN A 72 -1.24 -3.20 18.04
C ASN A 72 0.02 -4.11 18.02
N TYR A 73 0.85 -3.90 17.12
CA TYR A 73 2.17 -4.33 16.64
C TYR A 73 2.98 -5.37 17.43
N GLN A 74 2.34 -6.06 18.30
CA GLN A 74 2.98 -6.94 19.28
C GLN A 74 3.84 -8.05 18.66
N ASN A 75 3.73 -8.31 17.32
CA ASN A 75 4.28 -9.57 16.84
C ASN A 75 5.05 -9.52 15.52
N ILE A 76 5.49 -8.37 15.01
CA ILE A 76 6.41 -8.38 13.85
C ILE A 76 7.75 -8.97 14.26
N PHE A 77 8.23 -8.65 15.46
CA PHE A 77 9.51 -9.09 16.01
C PHE A 77 9.40 -10.26 16.99
N ASP A 78 8.22 -10.86 17.16
CA ASP A 78 8.11 -12.08 17.98
C ASP A 78 8.85 -13.25 17.37
N ILE A 79 9.44 -14.06 18.25
CA ILE A 79 10.50 -15.06 18.06
C ILE A 79 10.15 -16.15 17.01
N ASP A 80 8.88 -16.43 16.73
CA ASP A 80 8.53 -17.42 15.71
C ASP A 80 8.40 -16.77 14.33
N SER A 81 9.48 -16.86 13.55
CA SER A 81 9.54 -16.38 12.17
C SER A 81 8.52 -17.06 11.24
N ASN A 82 7.99 -18.23 11.62
CA ASN A 82 6.99 -18.97 10.84
C ASN A 82 5.55 -18.57 11.16
N CYS A 83 5.34 -17.76 12.21
CA CYS A 83 4.04 -17.23 12.54
C CYS A 83 3.78 -15.92 11.77
N PRO A 84 2.70 -15.80 10.99
CA PRO A 84 2.44 -14.58 10.24
C PRO A 84 2.10 -13.42 11.18
N SER A 85 2.57 -12.21 10.88
CA SER A 85 2.07 -11.01 11.53
C SER A 85 0.61 -10.77 11.16
N PRO A 86 -0.32 -10.69 12.13
CA PRO A 86 -1.73 -10.41 11.85
C PRO A 86 -1.93 -9.13 11.05
N ASN A 87 -1.12 -8.10 11.31
CA ASN A 87 -1.13 -6.85 10.57
C ASN A 87 -0.87 -7.05 9.08
N PHE A 88 0.20 -7.75 8.71
CA PHE A 88 0.50 -8.03 7.31
C PHE A 88 -0.58 -8.90 6.65
N VAL A 89 -1.17 -9.84 7.37
CA VAL A 89 -2.28 -10.65 6.85
C VAL A 89 -3.47 -9.76 6.49
N GLU A 90 -3.89 -8.88 7.41
CA GLU A 90 -5.03 -7.98 7.17
C GLU A 90 -4.70 -6.90 6.13
N MET A 91 -3.47 -6.42 6.06
CA MET A 91 -3.00 -5.54 4.99
C MET A 91 -3.18 -6.21 3.61
N PHE A 92 -2.72 -7.45 3.43
CA PHE A 92 -2.88 -8.16 2.16
C PHE A 92 -4.33 -8.50 1.83
N ARG A 93 -5.17 -8.80 2.84
CA ARG A 93 -6.61 -8.94 2.64
C ARG A 93 -7.25 -7.63 2.20
N CYS A 94 -6.85 -6.52 2.79
CA CYS A 94 -7.29 -5.19 2.36
C CYS A 94 -6.87 -4.90 0.92
N VAL A 95 -5.61 -5.16 0.55
CA VAL A 95 -5.12 -5.02 -0.82
C VAL A 95 -5.99 -5.81 -1.81
N LEU A 96 -6.35 -7.04 -1.49
CA LEU A 96 -7.22 -7.86 -2.34
C LEU A 96 -8.66 -7.33 -2.41
N ARG A 97 -9.20 -6.74 -1.33
CA ARG A 97 -10.52 -6.09 -1.37
C ARG A 97 -10.56 -4.89 -2.33
N TYR A 98 -9.47 -4.15 -2.41
CA TYR A 98 -9.33 -2.97 -3.27
C TYR A 98 -8.57 -3.26 -4.56
N LYS A 99 -8.35 -4.54 -4.92
CA LYS A 99 -7.49 -4.94 -6.04
C LYS A 99 -7.84 -4.27 -7.36
N ASP A 100 -9.13 -4.08 -7.64
CA ASP A 100 -9.58 -3.47 -8.89
C ASP A 100 -9.11 -2.04 -9.04
N PHE A 101 -9.15 -1.24 -7.99
CA PHE A 101 -8.60 0.10 -7.97
C PHE A 101 -7.07 0.09 -7.95
N LEU A 102 -6.49 -0.74 -7.09
CA LEU A 102 -5.04 -0.81 -6.90
C LEU A 102 -4.30 -1.34 -8.13
N THR A 103 -4.94 -2.15 -8.98
CA THR A 103 -4.37 -2.56 -10.27
C THR A 103 -4.04 -1.35 -11.14
N GLY A 104 -4.94 -0.37 -11.23
CA GLY A 104 -4.68 0.89 -11.93
C GLY A 104 -3.69 1.78 -11.17
N ALA A 105 -3.87 1.94 -9.86
CA ALA A 105 -3.05 2.82 -9.03
C ALA A 105 -1.57 2.40 -8.96
N PHE A 106 -1.28 1.10 -9.01
CA PHE A 106 0.09 0.56 -9.01
C PHE A 106 0.65 0.22 -10.39
N SER A 107 -0.08 0.51 -11.46
CA SER A 107 0.41 0.32 -12.83
C SER A 107 1.38 1.44 -13.25
N ASP A 108 2.06 1.25 -14.38
CA ASP A 108 3.00 2.24 -14.95
C ASP A 108 2.30 3.56 -15.33
N HIS A 109 0.99 3.54 -15.50
CA HIS A 109 0.16 4.72 -15.76
C HIS A 109 -0.57 5.22 -14.52
N GLY A 110 -0.34 4.61 -13.36
CA GLY A 110 -0.89 5.02 -12.07
C GLY A 110 -0.34 6.38 -11.61
N ASN A 111 -0.99 6.96 -10.61
CA ASN A 111 -0.54 8.22 -10.03
C ASN A 111 0.74 8.01 -9.19
N PRO A 112 1.92 8.52 -9.60
CA PRO A 112 3.15 8.34 -8.84
C PRO A 112 3.06 8.88 -7.42
N SER A 113 2.25 9.92 -7.19
CA SER A 113 2.06 10.49 -5.84
C SER A 113 1.34 9.54 -4.91
N PHE A 114 0.45 8.67 -5.42
CA PHE A 114 -0.19 7.63 -4.60
C PHE A 114 0.85 6.62 -4.10
N TYR A 115 1.71 6.13 -5.00
CA TYR A 115 2.80 5.22 -4.65
C TYR A 115 3.71 5.84 -3.57
N PHE A 116 4.16 7.06 -3.81
CA PHE A 116 5.06 7.77 -2.88
C PHE A 116 4.42 7.98 -1.50
N ARG A 117 3.17 8.44 -1.44
CA ARG A 117 2.45 8.60 -0.16
C ARG A 117 2.26 7.27 0.57
N SER A 118 1.99 6.20 -0.16
CA SER A 118 1.87 4.85 0.42
C SER A 118 3.20 4.38 1.00
N LYS A 119 4.32 4.63 0.30
CA LYS A 119 5.67 4.34 0.77
C LYS A 119 6.01 5.10 2.06
N VAL A 120 5.77 6.41 2.09
CA VAL A 120 6.02 7.25 3.28
C VAL A 120 5.21 6.74 4.47
N LEU A 121 3.92 6.48 4.31
CA LEU A 121 3.06 5.95 5.37
C LEU A 121 3.58 4.61 5.91
N THR A 122 4.01 3.71 5.02
CA THR A 122 4.56 2.39 5.40
C THR A 122 5.89 2.54 6.15
N SER A 123 6.75 3.44 5.69
CA SER A 123 8.05 3.72 6.31
C SER A 123 7.90 4.29 7.71
N GLU A 124 7.04 5.31 7.89
CA GLU A 124 6.76 5.92 9.21
C GLU A 124 6.22 4.88 10.20
N PHE A 125 5.33 4.03 9.70
CA PHE A 125 4.75 2.94 10.42
C PHE A 125 5.81 1.92 10.89
N LEU A 126 6.65 1.42 10.00
CA LEU A 126 7.74 0.51 10.33
C LEU A 126 8.70 1.14 11.35
N LYS A 127 9.05 2.41 11.15
CA LYS A 127 9.95 3.14 12.05
C LYS A 127 9.42 3.18 13.47
N SER A 128 8.14 3.54 13.64
CA SER A 128 7.51 3.59 14.97
C SER A 128 7.53 2.23 15.67
N HIS A 129 7.39 1.14 14.88
CA HIS A 129 7.42 -0.22 15.36
C HIS A 129 8.78 -0.70 15.79
N ILE A 130 9.77 -0.51 14.90
CA ILE A 130 11.14 -0.88 15.17
C ILE A 130 11.61 -0.19 16.45
N LEU A 131 11.34 1.12 16.59
CA LEU A 131 11.74 1.89 17.76
C LEU A 131 10.94 1.54 19.03
N SER A 132 9.77 0.91 18.92
CA SER A 132 9.07 0.40 20.10
C SER A 132 9.69 -0.88 20.67
N HIS A 133 10.41 -1.64 19.82
CA HIS A 133 11.09 -2.88 20.20
C HIS A 133 12.59 -2.71 20.48
N TYR A 134 13.25 -1.85 19.72
CA TYR A 134 14.68 -1.61 19.78
C TYR A 134 14.94 -0.15 20.14
N THR A 135 15.67 0.09 21.23
CA THR A 135 16.01 1.46 21.68
C THR A 135 16.82 2.25 20.66
N THR A 136 17.67 1.57 19.92
CA THR A 136 18.47 2.17 18.85
C THR A 136 18.67 1.16 17.73
N VAL A 137 18.47 1.61 16.50
CA VAL A 137 18.80 0.83 15.28
C VAL A 137 19.62 1.74 14.38
N LYS A 138 20.83 1.27 14.05
CA LYS A 138 21.70 1.99 13.13
C LYS A 138 21.04 2.07 11.76
N HIS A 139 21.12 3.22 11.10
CA HIS A 139 20.53 3.43 9.76
C HIS A 139 19.03 3.12 9.62
N ILE A 140 18.24 3.35 10.67
CA ILE A 140 16.80 3.02 10.69
C ILE A 140 16.02 3.60 9.50
N ASP A 141 16.37 4.81 9.04
CA ASP A 141 15.68 5.44 7.90
C ASP A 141 15.93 4.67 6.59
N LEU A 142 17.16 4.19 6.38
CA LEU A 142 17.51 3.35 5.24
C LEU A 142 16.76 2.01 5.27
N ILE A 143 16.73 1.36 6.44
CA ILE A 143 16.01 0.10 6.62
C ILE A 143 14.53 0.28 6.33
N CYS A 144 13.90 1.30 6.91
CA CYS A 144 12.49 1.59 6.71
C CYS A 144 12.18 1.91 5.24
N ASP A 145 13.09 2.58 4.53
CA ASP A 145 12.95 2.89 3.11
C ASP A 145 12.98 1.61 2.25
N ILE A 146 13.95 0.73 2.47
CA ILE A 146 14.07 -0.57 1.77
C ILE A 146 12.88 -1.47 2.09
N CYS A 147 12.53 -1.62 3.37
CA CYS A 147 11.40 -2.46 3.79
C CYS A 147 10.06 -1.96 3.24
N SER A 148 9.86 -0.63 3.19
CA SER A 148 8.63 -0.07 2.63
C SER A 148 8.47 -0.35 1.14
N ASP A 149 9.54 -0.26 0.35
CA ASP A 149 9.53 -0.66 -1.06
C ASP A 149 9.24 -2.16 -1.22
N TYR A 150 9.84 -3.00 -0.38
CA TYR A 150 9.58 -4.44 -0.39
C TYR A 150 8.11 -4.77 -0.09
N ILE A 151 7.53 -4.13 0.94
CA ILE A 151 6.12 -4.31 1.33
C ILE A 151 5.18 -3.83 0.21
N ILE A 152 5.41 -2.65 -0.36
CA ILE A 152 4.57 -2.13 -1.46
C ILE A 152 4.67 -3.04 -2.70
N ASN A 153 5.87 -3.53 -3.00
CA ASN A 153 6.04 -4.48 -4.11
C ASN A 153 5.30 -5.80 -3.82
N SER A 154 5.30 -6.29 -2.58
CA SER A 154 4.53 -7.45 -2.15
C SER A 154 3.02 -7.24 -2.32
N CYS A 155 2.51 -6.02 -2.09
CA CYS A 155 1.13 -5.65 -2.39
C CYS A 155 0.80 -5.75 -3.89
N LYS A 156 1.74 -5.38 -4.77
CA LYS A 156 1.57 -5.58 -6.23
C LYS A 156 1.57 -7.06 -6.60
N MET A 157 2.45 -7.83 -5.97
CA MET A 157 2.58 -9.27 -6.24
C MET A 157 1.33 -10.05 -5.85
N ILE A 158 0.71 -9.77 -4.69
CA ILE A 158 -0.49 -10.51 -4.29
C ILE A 158 -1.69 -10.21 -5.21
N ILE A 159 -1.76 -9.02 -5.81
CA ILE A 159 -2.78 -8.71 -6.83
C ILE A 159 -2.50 -9.50 -8.11
N LYS A 160 -1.23 -9.49 -8.56
CA LYS A 160 -0.83 -10.12 -9.82
C LYS A 160 -0.94 -11.65 -9.78
N TYR A 161 -0.67 -12.25 -8.63
CA TYR A 161 -0.61 -13.71 -8.42
C TYR A 161 -1.66 -14.16 -7.40
N GLU A 162 -2.87 -13.57 -7.43
CA GLU A 162 -3.93 -13.81 -6.44
C GLU A 162 -4.38 -15.27 -6.31
N ASN A 163 -4.18 -16.06 -7.37
CA ASN A 163 -4.51 -17.49 -7.36
C ASN A 163 -3.39 -18.37 -6.78
N ASP A 164 -2.17 -17.86 -6.70
CA ASP A 164 -0.98 -18.61 -6.29
C ASP A 164 -0.49 -18.18 -4.90
N LEU A 165 -0.74 -16.93 -4.52
CA LEU A 165 -0.29 -16.35 -3.26
C LEU A 165 -1.44 -16.20 -2.26
N SER A 166 -1.22 -16.68 -1.03
CA SER A 166 -2.16 -16.43 0.07
C SER A 166 -1.71 -15.24 0.92
N PRO A 167 -2.63 -14.42 1.46
CA PRO A 167 -2.30 -13.36 2.41
C PRO A 167 -1.45 -13.84 3.59
N LYS A 168 -1.75 -15.04 4.11
CA LYS A 168 -1.03 -15.64 5.22
C LYS A 168 0.41 -16.03 4.85
N GLY A 169 0.58 -16.72 3.70
CA GLY A 169 1.90 -17.13 3.22
C GLY A 169 2.80 -15.94 2.93
N LEU A 170 2.27 -14.92 2.24
CA LEU A 170 3.03 -13.71 1.94
C LEU A 170 3.36 -12.89 3.20
N ALA A 171 2.45 -12.87 4.20
CA ALA A 171 2.69 -12.20 5.47
C ALA A 171 3.86 -12.84 6.26
N ILE A 172 4.02 -14.16 6.21
CA ILE A 172 5.17 -14.87 6.81
C ILE A 172 6.46 -14.42 6.12
N GLU A 173 6.48 -14.42 4.79
CA GLU A 173 7.66 -14.06 4.02
C GLU A 173 8.06 -12.61 4.23
N VAL A 174 7.11 -11.68 4.18
CA VAL A 174 7.37 -10.26 4.44
C VAL A 174 7.88 -10.02 5.86
N LYS A 175 7.30 -10.70 6.85
CA LYS A 175 7.78 -10.63 8.24
C LYS A 175 9.24 -11.05 8.34
N LYS A 176 9.62 -12.21 7.75
CA LYS A 176 11.00 -12.72 7.76
C LYS A 176 11.96 -11.68 7.19
N GLN A 177 11.66 -11.16 6.01
CA GLN A 177 12.52 -10.18 5.35
C GLN A 177 12.68 -8.88 6.16
N VAL A 178 11.59 -8.36 6.76
CA VAL A 178 11.66 -7.17 7.62
C VAL A 178 12.51 -7.43 8.85
N VAL A 179 12.34 -8.59 9.51
CA VAL A 179 13.14 -8.97 10.67
C VAL A 179 14.62 -9.12 10.29
N ASP A 180 14.92 -9.80 9.19
CA ASP A 180 16.29 -9.98 8.70
C ASP A 180 16.97 -8.63 8.42
N PHE A 181 16.28 -7.68 7.77
CA PHE A 181 16.82 -6.34 7.53
C PHE A 181 17.11 -5.56 8.82
N VAL A 182 16.29 -5.75 9.87
CA VAL A 182 16.48 -5.04 11.15
C VAL A 182 17.57 -5.66 11.99
N THR A 183 17.75 -6.99 11.94
CA THR A 183 18.66 -7.75 12.82
C THR A 183 20.00 -8.10 12.18
N ASN A 184 20.17 -7.91 10.87
CA ASN A 184 21.40 -8.24 10.17
C ASN A 184 22.47 -7.17 10.36
N GLU A 185 23.41 -7.43 11.28
CA GLU A 185 24.53 -6.53 11.58
C GLU A 185 25.52 -6.37 10.40
N GLU A 186 25.63 -7.38 9.51
CA GLU A 186 26.56 -7.33 8.37
C GLU A 186 26.23 -6.23 7.36
N LEU A 187 24.98 -5.81 7.27
CA LEU A 187 24.55 -4.66 6.43
C LEU A 187 25.22 -3.35 6.85
N TYR A 188 25.77 -3.29 8.07
CA TYR A 188 26.32 -2.08 8.69
C TYR A 188 27.86 -2.07 8.76
N LEU A 189 28.51 -3.19 8.50
CA LEU A 189 29.97 -3.32 8.67
C LEU A 189 30.79 -2.79 7.49
N MET A 190 30.18 -2.60 6.32
CA MET A 190 30.90 -2.11 5.12
C MET A 190 31.37 -0.65 5.19
N GLY A 191 31.08 0.07 6.26
CA GLY A 191 31.50 1.48 6.45
C GLY A 191 32.77 1.65 7.30
N ASP A 192 33.23 0.64 8.02
CA ASP A 192 34.33 0.77 8.97
C ASP A 192 35.70 0.31 8.40
N GLU A 193 35.72 -0.35 7.24
CA GLU A 193 37.00 -0.86 6.65
C GLU A 193 37.94 0.24 6.11
N ASN A 194 37.48 1.50 6.01
CA ASN A 194 38.31 2.60 5.48
C ASN A 194 38.84 3.56 6.55
N LYS A 195 38.78 3.25 7.84
CA LYS A 195 39.29 4.14 8.90
C LYS A 195 40.67 3.78 9.47
N ASP A 196 41.23 2.62 9.11
CA ASP A 196 42.51 2.17 9.63
C ASP A 196 43.72 2.35 8.68
N GLU A 197 43.54 3.04 7.53
CA GLU A 197 44.59 3.40 6.60
C GLU A 197 44.82 4.92 6.48
N SER A 198 45.05 5.63 7.57
CA SER A 198 45.54 7.02 7.54
C SER A 198 46.48 7.32 8.71
#